data_090139eace9750cef6953ae19421882f
#
_entry.id   090139eace9750cef6953ae19421882f
#
_cell.length_a   1.000
_cell.length_b   1.000
_cell.length_c   1.000
_cell.angle_alpha   90.00
_cell.angle_beta   90.00
_cell.angle_gamma   90.00
#
_symmetry.space_group_name_H-M   'P 1'
#
loop_
_entity.id
_entity.type
_entity.pdbx_description
1 polymer ?
#
loop_
_entity_poly.entity_id
_entity_poly.type
_entity_poly.pdbx_seq_one_letter_code
_entity_poly.pdbx_strand_id
1 'polypeptide(L)'
;MINRRQVLQGIGAGAGALSVNGVLATSAGNRGFTHGVASGDPLSDRVILWSRYVPGGNVARAENIIWQVAYDRAFGDIAASGMTSTHRHRDFTIKVDVTGLKSGRRYFYRFVIDGHRSETGSTKTLPVGAVDRFRLGVASCSNYPQGYFHAYDDMAKSDLDLVLHLGDYIYEYARGRYVNPIAE
;
A
#
# COMPACT_ATOMS: atom_id res chain seq x y z
N MET A 1 2.36 -0.94 27.83
CA MET A 1 2.60 -0.63 26.41
C MET A 1 3.82 -1.42 25.96
N ILE A 2 3.65 -2.38 25.06
CA ILE A 2 4.72 -3.26 24.61
C ILE A 2 5.45 -2.56 23.45
N ASN A 3 6.74 -2.29 23.64
CA ASN A 3 7.60 -1.63 22.66
C ASN A 3 8.02 -2.64 21.58
N ARG A 4 8.01 -2.26 20.30
CA ARG A 4 8.40 -3.09 19.14
C ARG A 4 9.79 -3.75 19.27
N ARG A 5 10.68 -3.24 20.11
CA ARG A 5 11.99 -3.86 20.41
C ARG A 5 11.94 -5.09 21.31
N GLN A 6 10.88 -5.29 22.08
CA GLN A 6 10.79 -6.40 23.06
C GLN A 6 10.22 -7.70 22.47
N VAL A 7 9.69 -7.68 21.26
CA VAL A 7 9.15 -8.87 20.58
C VAL A 7 10.26 -9.73 19.94
N LEU A 8 11.49 -9.23 19.82
CA LEU A 8 12.60 -9.92 19.16
C LEU A 8 13.61 -10.57 20.12
N GLN A 9 13.40 -10.57 21.45
CA GLN A 9 14.36 -11.07 22.42
C GLN A 9 13.92 -12.31 23.22
N GLY A 10 12.94 -13.04 22.78
CA GLY A 10 12.40 -14.18 23.52
C GLY A 10 12.45 -15.50 22.77
N ILE A 11 13.61 -16.01 22.35
CA ILE A 11 13.86 -17.45 22.19
C ILE A 11 15.36 -17.68 22.39
N GLY A 12 15.71 -18.19 23.55
CA GLY A 12 17.05 -18.59 23.91
C GLY A 12 17.12 -20.05 24.32
N ALA A 13 18.14 -20.71 23.81
CA ALA A 13 18.84 -21.89 24.31
C ALA A 13 18.11 -23.25 24.24
N GLY A 14 18.50 -24.02 23.24
CA GLY A 14 18.49 -25.49 23.22
C GLY A 14 19.64 -25.99 22.35
N ALA A 15 20.71 -26.46 22.97
CA ALA A 15 21.87 -27.02 22.29
C ALA A 15 21.52 -28.38 21.67
N GLY A 16 21.66 -28.48 20.35
CA GLY A 16 21.61 -29.73 19.61
C GLY A 16 22.40 -29.56 18.33
N ALA A 17 23.63 -30.11 18.30
CA ALA A 17 24.47 -30.11 17.12
C ALA A 17 23.88 -31.05 16.07
N LEU A 18 23.39 -30.48 15.01
CA LEU A 18 23.18 -31.15 13.72
C LEU A 18 23.84 -30.30 12.65
N SER A 19 24.89 -30.88 12.04
CA SER A 19 25.56 -30.33 10.87
C SER A 19 24.53 -30.23 9.72
N VAL A 20 24.06 -29.05 9.45
CA VAL A 20 23.28 -28.76 8.25
C VAL A 20 24.20 -28.02 7.31
N ASN A 21 24.45 -28.65 6.15
CA ASN A 21 25.06 -28.02 5.00
C ASN A 21 24.44 -26.64 4.78
N GLY A 22 25.28 -25.60 4.89
CA GLY A 22 24.85 -24.22 4.70
C GLY A 22 24.35 -24.01 3.30
N VAL A 23 23.05 -24.10 3.11
CA VAL A 23 22.39 -23.33 2.07
C VAL A 23 22.54 -21.88 2.52
N LEU A 24 23.46 -21.16 1.87
CA LEU A 24 23.53 -19.71 1.95
C LEU A 24 22.12 -19.22 1.66
N ALA A 25 21.38 -18.85 2.69
CA ALA A 25 20.18 -18.05 2.54
C ALA A 25 20.64 -16.75 1.91
N THR A 26 20.62 -16.69 0.59
CA THR A 26 20.64 -15.42 -0.13
C THR A 26 19.57 -14.59 0.55
N SER A 27 19.96 -13.50 1.16
CA SER A 27 19.04 -12.52 1.71
C SER A 27 17.93 -12.35 0.67
N ALA A 28 16.71 -12.82 0.99
CA ALA A 28 15.55 -12.56 0.20
C ALA A 28 15.35 -11.03 0.28
N GLY A 29 16.06 -10.32 -0.61
CA GLY A 29 15.95 -8.87 -0.71
C GLY A 29 14.48 -8.54 -0.85
N ASN A 30 14.07 -7.43 -0.28
CA ASN A 30 12.72 -6.88 -0.32
C ASN A 30 12.18 -6.92 -1.77
N ARG A 31 11.57 -8.02 -2.16
CA ARG A 31 11.03 -8.30 -3.49
C ARG A 31 9.51 -8.29 -3.42
N GLY A 32 8.86 -7.90 -4.49
CA GLY A 32 7.41 -7.87 -4.57
C GLY A 32 6.84 -6.47 -4.32
N PHE A 33 5.62 -6.40 -3.84
CA PHE A 33 4.93 -5.13 -3.57
C PHE A 33 5.21 -4.65 -2.14
N THR A 34 6.37 -4.04 -1.91
CA THR A 34 6.87 -3.68 -0.58
C THR A 34 6.50 -2.26 -0.14
N HIS A 35 5.83 -1.49 -1.00
CA HIS A 35 5.51 -0.07 -0.78
C HIS A 35 4.00 0.18 -0.63
N GLY A 36 3.23 -0.88 -0.33
CA GLY A 36 1.79 -0.78 -0.18
C GLY A 36 1.05 -0.56 -1.50
N VAL A 37 -0.20 -0.17 -1.39
CA VAL A 37 -1.08 0.19 -2.50
C VAL A 37 -1.81 1.49 -2.19
N ALA A 38 -2.14 2.24 -3.22
CA ALA A 38 -2.93 3.46 -3.09
C ALA A 38 -3.99 3.56 -4.20
N SER A 39 -5.04 4.30 -3.94
CA SER A 39 -6.02 4.72 -4.96
C SER A 39 -6.27 6.21 -4.86
N GLY A 40 -6.59 6.83 -5.97
CA GLY A 40 -6.83 8.27 -6.03
C GLY A 40 -7.71 8.69 -7.20
N ASP A 41 -7.96 9.98 -7.27
CA ASP A 41 -8.73 10.63 -8.34
C ASP A 41 -10.04 9.90 -8.68
N PRO A 42 -10.90 9.59 -7.66
CA PRO A 42 -12.13 8.88 -7.93
C PRO A 42 -13.10 9.76 -8.74
N LEU A 43 -13.68 9.17 -9.78
CA LEU A 43 -14.86 9.68 -10.45
C LEU A 43 -16.05 8.76 -10.21
N SER A 44 -17.19 9.04 -10.83
CA SER A 44 -18.37 8.19 -10.64
C SER A 44 -18.25 6.81 -11.24
N ASP A 45 -17.36 6.63 -12.23
CA ASP A 45 -17.20 5.41 -13.01
C ASP A 45 -15.77 4.86 -13.03
N ARG A 46 -14.81 5.50 -12.34
CA ARG A 46 -13.38 5.14 -12.38
C ARG A 46 -12.60 5.55 -11.15
N VAL A 47 -11.40 5.00 -11.04
CA VAL A 47 -10.40 5.33 -10.00
C VAL A 47 -9.01 5.01 -10.51
N ILE A 48 -8.03 5.82 -10.12
CA ILE A 48 -6.62 5.50 -10.34
C ILE A 48 -6.15 4.55 -9.24
N LEU A 49 -5.52 3.44 -9.62
CA LEU A 49 -4.84 2.53 -8.70
C LEU A 49 -3.33 2.67 -8.84
N TRP A 50 -2.63 2.60 -7.72
CA TRP A 50 -1.18 2.73 -7.66
C TRP A 50 -0.55 1.62 -6.79
N SER A 51 0.64 1.19 -7.20
CA SER A 51 1.57 0.42 -6.38
C SER A 51 3.01 0.57 -6.92
N ARG A 52 3.99 -0.01 -6.22
CA ARG A 52 5.37 -0.15 -6.66
C ARG A 52 5.81 -1.60 -6.52
N TYR A 53 6.31 -2.17 -7.58
CA TYR A 53 6.88 -3.51 -7.60
C TYR A 53 8.39 -3.45 -7.47
N VAL A 54 8.97 -4.25 -6.58
CA VAL A 54 10.41 -4.43 -6.47
C VAL A 54 10.77 -5.77 -7.12
N PRO A 55 11.37 -5.77 -8.33
CA PRO A 55 11.75 -7.00 -9.01
C PRO A 55 12.96 -7.64 -8.33
N GLY A 56 13.12 -8.95 -8.51
CA GLY A 56 14.36 -9.64 -8.17
C GLY A 56 15.42 -9.41 -9.22
N GLY A 57 16.66 -9.19 -8.80
CA GLY A 57 17.79 -9.04 -9.72
C GLY A 57 17.78 -7.72 -10.50
N ASN A 58 18.66 -7.65 -11.50
CA ASN A 58 18.83 -6.44 -12.33
C ASN A 58 17.98 -6.52 -13.60
N VAL A 59 16.66 -6.38 -13.47
CA VAL A 59 15.74 -6.36 -14.60
C VAL A 59 15.44 -4.94 -15.05
N ALA A 60 15.22 -4.75 -16.34
CA ALA A 60 14.87 -3.46 -16.92
C ALA A 60 13.35 -3.19 -16.85
N ARG A 61 12.55 -4.25 -16.89
CA ARG A 61 11.10 -4.19 -17.02
C ARG A 61 10.42 -5.33 -16.27
N ALA A 62 9.22 -5.10 -15.75
CA ALA A 62 8.30 -6.08 -15.19
C ALA A 62 7.05 -6.11 -16.07
N GLU A 63 6.77 -7.26 -16.62
CA GLU A 63 5.64 -7.52 -17.52
C GLU A 63 4.54 -8.30 -16.82
N ASN A 64 3.37 -8.38 -17.44
CA ASN A 64 2.26 -9.21 -17.01
C ASN A 64 1.82 -8.95 -15.55
N ILE A 65 1.90 -7.70 -15.11
CA ILE A 65 1.36 -7.32 -13.82
C ILE A 65 -0.16 -7.30 -13.94
N ILE A 66 -0.83 -8.22 -13.27
CA ILE A 66 -2.28 -8.30 -13.22
C ILE A 66 -2.77 -7.33 -12.15
N TRP A 67 -3.75 -6.51 -12.48
CA TRP A 67 -4.55 -5.76 -11.52
C TRP A 67 -5.96 -6.33 -11.46
N GLN A 68 -6.54 -6.36 -10.26
CA GLN A 68 -7.88 -6.87 -10.02
C GLN A 68 -8.64 -5.88 -9.13
N VAL A 69 -9.90 -5.65 -9.48
CA VAL A 69 -10.87 -4.89 -8.68
C VAL A 69 -12.07 -5.80 -8.45
N ALA A 70 -12.51 -5.94 -7.20
CA ALA A 70 -13.57 -6.86 -6.82
C ALA A 70 -14.62 -6.18 -5.95
N TYR A 71 -15.80 -6.74 -5.92
CA TYR A 71 -16.88 -6.31 -5.03
C TYR A 71 -16.69 -6.82 -3.61
N ASP A 72 -15.87 -7.85 -3.41
CA ASP A 72 -15.58 -8.46 -2.12
C ASP A 72 -14.08 -8.58 -1.85
N ARG A 73 -13.70 -8.62 -0.59
CA ARG A 73 -12.30 -8.68 -0.15
C ARG A 73 -11.61 -10.02 -0.47
N ALA A 74 -12.39 -11.07 -0.69
CA ALA A 74 -11.89 -12.39 -1.06
C ALA A 74 -11.61 -12.53 -2.56
N PHE A 75 -12.05 -11.53 -3.37
CA PHE A 75 -11.94 -11.53 -4.83
C PHE A 75 -12.71 -12.69 -5.48
N GLY A 76 -13.84 -13.06 -4.90
CA GLY A 76 -14.78 -14.03 -5.47
C GLY A 76 -15.65 -13.43 -6.58
N ASP A 77 -15.96 -12.12 -6.48
CA ASP A 77 -16.75 -11.38 -7.47
C ASP A 77 -15.92 -10.23 -8.05
N ILE A 78 -15.33 -10.48 -9.23
CA ILE A 78 -14.44 -9.54 -9.92
C ILE A 78 -15.28 -8.52 -10.70
N ALA A 79 -15.12 -7.24 -10.37
CA ALA A 79 -15.74 -6.12 -11.07
C ALA A 79 -14.97 -5.73 -12.33
N ALA A 80 -13.63 -5.71 -12.25
CA ALA A 80 -12.74 -5.40 -13.36
C ALA A 80 -11.36 -6.02 -13.14
N SER A 81 -10.67 -6.37 -14.22
CA SER A 81 -9.29 -6.81 -14.18
C SER A 81 -8.58 -6.52 -15.50
N GLY A 82 -7.26 -6.50 -15.47
CA GLY A 82 -6.46 -6.34 -16.67
C GLY A 82 -4.98 -6.54 -16.37
N MET A 83 -4.17 -6.28 -17.38
CA MET A 83 -2.72 -6.41 -17.29
C MET A 83 -2.05 -5.08 -17.59
N THR A 84 -0.89 -4.86 -16.99
CA THR A 84 -0.02 -3.72 -17.22
C THR A 84 1.44 -4.13 -17.08
N SER A 85 2.33 -3.21 -17.40
CA SER A 85 3.78 -3.37 -17.23
C SER A 85 4.39 -2.12 -16.64
N THR A 86 5.57 -2.26 -16.07
CA THR A 86 6.38 -1.14 -15.59
C THR A 86 7.86 -1.38 -15.85
N HIS A 87 8.71 -0.38 -15.65
CA HIS A 87 10.13 -0.45 -15.94
C HIS A 87 10.94 0.47 -15.02
N ARG A 88 12.28 0.25 -14.99
CA ARG A 88 13.21 0.96 -14.10
C ARG A 88 13.18 2.49 -14.21
N HIS A 89 12.92 3.05 -15.41
CA HIS A 89 12.83 4.52 -15.58
C HIS A 89 11.58 5.13 -14.96
N ARG A 90 10.62 4.30 -14.52
CA ARG A 90 9.49 4.69 -13.68
C ARG A 90 9.65 4.23 -12.24
N ASP A 91 10.85 3.83 -11.83
CA ASP A 91 11.10 3.23 -10.52
C ASP A 91 10.15 2.08 -10.20
N PHE A 92 9.77 1.33 -11.22
CA PHE A 92 8.81 0.23 -11.15
C PHE A 92 7.45 0.60 -10.52
N THR A 93 7.07 1.86 -10.57
CA THR A 93 5.72 2.28 -10.17
C THR A 93 4.69 1.84 -11.20
N ILE A 94 3.53 1.48 -10.70
CA ILE A 94 2.36 1.05 -11.47
C ILE A 94 1.28 2.09 -11.25
N LYS A 95 0.66 2.54 -12.33
CA LYS A 95 -0.49 3.44 -12.29
C LYS A 95 -1.50 2.98 -13.33
N VAL A 96 -2.71 2.68 -12.89
CA VAL A 96 -3.79 2.14 -13.73
C VAL A 96 -5.04 2.98 -13.55
N ASP A 97 -5.60 3.49 -14.62
CA ASP A 97 -6.94 4.09 -14.65
C ASP A 97 -7.96 2.97 -14.88
N VAL A 98 -8.68 2.60 -13.84
CA VAL A 98 -9.72 1.56 -13.90
C VAL A 98 -11.06 2.21 -14.17
N THR A 99 -11.61 1.94 -15.33
CA THR A 99 -12.88 2.51 -15.83
C THR A 99 -14.02 1.48 -15.80
N GLY A 100 -15.25 1.94 -15.99
CA GLY A 100 -16.45 1.07 -16.09
C GLY A 100 -16.97 0.57 -14.74
N LEU A 101 -16.56 1.21 -13.65
CA LEU A 101 -17.03 0.89 -12.32
C LEU A 101 -18.42 1.50 -12.06
N LYS A 102 -19.19 0.89 -11.16
CA LYS A 102 -20.49 1.46 -10.71
C LYS A 102 -20.27 2.61 -9.74
N SER A 103 -21.08 3.65 -9.84
CA SER A 103 -20.99 4.84 -9.01
C SER A 103 -21.35 4.60 -7.54
N GLY A 104 -20.74 5.39 -6.65
CA GLY A 104 -21.04 5.40 -5.22
C GLY A 104 -20.72 4.07 -4.52
N ARG A 105 -19.87 3.24 -5.10
CA ARG A 105 -19.63 1.87 -4.62
C ARG A 105 -18.23 1.67 -4.11
N ARG A 106 -18.09 0.92 -3.01
CA ARG A 106 -16.81 0.44 -2.48
C ARG A 106 -16.35 -0.78 -3.25
N TYR A 107 -15.03 -0.82 -3.51
CA TYR A 107 -14.32 -1.91 -4.15
C TYR A 107 -13.07 -2.27 -3.37
N PHE A 108 -12.59 -3.51 -3.59
CA PHE A 108 -11.30 -3.99 -3.13
C PHE A 108 -10.38 -4.19 -4.33
N TYR A 109 -9.09 -3.90 -4.19
CA TYR A 109 -8.17 -4.03 -5.30
C TYR A 109 -6.82 -4.58 -4.87
N ARG A 110 -6.13 -5.20 -5.78
CA ARG A 110 -4.78 -5.74 -5.59
C ARG A 110 -4.04 -5.84 -6.92
N PHE A 111 -2.72 -6.04 -6.81
CA PHE A 111 -1.82 -6.37 -7.92
C PHE A 111 -1.20 -7.74 -7.72
N VAL A 112 -0.92 -8.46 -8.82
CA VAL A 112 -0.34 -9.80 -8.81
C VAL A 112 0.68 -9.92 -9.94
N ILE A 113 1.86 -10.46 -9.62
CA ILE A 113 2.89 -10.82 -10.61
C ILE A 113 3.73 -11.97 -10.06
N ASP A 114 4.02 -12.99 -10.87
CA ASP A 114 4.92 -14.09 -10.53
C ASP A 114 4.66 -14.72 -9.14
N GLY A 115 3.39 -14.89 -8.78
CA GLY A 115 3.00 -15.41 -7.48
C GLY A 115 3.07 -14.39 -6.33
N HIS A 116 3.67 -13.23 -6.52
CA HIS A 116 3.63 -12.13 -5.54
C HIS A 116 2.30 -11.39 -5.62
N ARG A 117 1.70 -11.14 -4.46
CA ARG A 117 0.47 -10.34 -4.33
C ARG A 117 0.78 -9.09 -3.51
N SER A 118 0.19 -7.97 -3.91
CA SER A 118 0.16 -6.78 -3.08
C SER A 118 -0.76 -6.98 -1.87
N GLU A 119 -0.71 -6.07 -0.93
CA GLU A 119 -1.79 -5.89 0.03
C GLU A 119 -3.11 -5.62 -0.71
N THR A 120 -4.23 -5.91 -0.04
CA THR A 120 -5.55 -5.57 -0.54
C THR A 120 -5.92 -4.18 -0.08
N GLY A 121 -5.99 -3.25 -1.03
CA GLY A 121 -6.54 -1.92 -0.82
C GLY A 121 -8.06 -1.88 -0.91
N SER A 122 -8.66 -0.81 -0.41
CA SER A 122 -10.07 -0.49 -0.64
C SER A 122 -10.20 0.89 -1.25
N THR A 123 -11.16 1.07 -2.13
CA THR A 123 -11.43 2.34 -2.81
C THR A 123 -12.93 2.53 -2.97
N LYS A 124 -13.35 3.74 -3.30
CA LYS A 124 -14.76 4.06 -3.54
C LYS A 124 -14.89 5.02 -4.71
N THR A 125 -15.79 4.73 -5.64
CA THR A 125 -16.19 5.67 -6.69
C THR A 125 -17.11 6.76 -6.11
N LEU A 126 -17.10 7.93 -6.72
CA LEU A 126 -18.00 9.01 -6.32
C LEU A 126 -19.46 8.66 -6.68
N PRO A 127 -20.43 9.08 -5.85
CA PRO A 127 -21.84 8.92 -6.18
C PRO A 127 -22.25 9.86 -7.31
N VAL A 128 -23.33 9.49 -8.01
CA VAL A 128 -24.03 10.37 -8.94
C VAL A 128 -25.31 10.86 -8.29
N GLY A 129 -25.59 12.16 -8.38
CA GLY A 129 -26.75 12.78 -7.77
C GLY A 129 -26.59 13.13 -6.28
N ALA A 130 -27.69 13.45 -5.64
CA ALA A 130 -27.71 13.80 -4.22
C ALA A 130 -27.44 12.59 -3.34
N VAL A 131 -26.72 12.80 -2.24
CA VAL A 131 -26.48 11.81 -1.20
C VAL A 131 -26.87 12.39 0.16
N ASP A 132 -27.43 11.57 1.03
CA ASP A 132 -27.84 12.01 2.37
C ASP A 132 -26.66 12.37 3.26
N ARG A 133 -25.51 11.73 3.02
CA ARG A 133 -24.29 11.94 3.79
C ARG A 133 -23.05 11.63 2.96
N PHE A 134 -22.03 12.48 3.13
CA PHE A 134 -20.69 12.27 2.58
C PHE A 134 -19.66 12.59 3.66
N ARG A 135 -18.81 11.61 4.01
CA ARG A 135 -17.77 11.76 5.03
C ARG A 135 -16.44 12.02 4.38
N LEU A 136 -15.87 13.17 4.69
CA LEU A 136 -14.59 13.62 4.16
C LEU A 136 -13.54 13.65 5.26
N GLY A 137 -12.43 12.94 5.05
CA GLY A 137 -11.20 13.12 5.83
C GLY A 137 -10.33 14.19 5.16
N VAL A 138 -9.68 15.02 5.96
CA VAL A 138 -8.74 16.04 5.45
C VAL A 138 -7.41 15.89 6.18
N ALA A 139 -6.32 15.81 5.43
CA ALA A 139 -4.96 15.68 5.95
C ALA A 139 -3.99 16.61 5.23
N SER A 140 -2.90 16.96 5.88
CA SER A 140 -1.77 17.68 5.30
C SER A 140 -0.54 17.58 6.19
N CYS A 141 0.63 17.95 5.68
CA CYS A 141 1.82 18.31 6.47
C CYS A 141 2.31 17.19 7.40
N SER A 142 2.41 15.96 6.91
CA SER A 142 2.90 14.84 7.70
C SER A 142 4.39 14.61 7.49
N ASN A 143 5.17 14.74 8.56
CA ASN A 143 6.60 14.50 8.53
C ASN A 143 6.93 13.12 9.12
N TYR A 144 7.47 12.21 8.28
CA TYR A 144 7.80 10.83 8.68
C TYR A 144 8.71 10.72 9.90
N PRO A 145 9.80 11.53 10.06
CA PRO A 145 10.66 11.42 11.22
C PRO A 145 10.13 12.05 12.51
N GLN A 146 9.00 12.74 12.47
CA GLN A 146 8.50 13.56 13.59
C GLN A 146 7.23 13.05 14.26
N GLY A 147 6.96 11.76 14.24
CA GLY A 147 5.82 11.25 14.99
C GLY A 147 5.30 9.93 14.48
N TYR A 148 4.16 9.58 15.04
CA TYR A 148 3.44 8.37 14.68
C TYR A 148 2.23 8.79 13.84
N PHE A 149 1.95 8.10 12.75
CA PHE A 149 0.83 8.40 11.85
C PHE A 149 -0.54 8.02 12.45
N HIS A 150 -0.80 8.41 13.70
CA HIS A 150 -2.05 8.09 14.41
C HIS A 150 -3.29 8.66 13.70
N ALA A 151 -3.17 9.87 13.12
CA ALA A 151 -4.27 10.46 12.36
C ALA A 151 -4.63 9.63 11.13
N TYR A 152 -3.65 9.10 10.41
CA TYR A 152 -3.90 8.21 9.28
C TYR A 152 -4.43 6.84 9.71
N ASP A 153 -3.97 6.31 10.85
CA ASP A 153 -4.51 5.08 11.42
C ASP A 153 -5.98 5.23 11.81
N ASP A 154 -6.36 6.37 12.41
CA ASP A 154 -7.74 6.69 12.72
C ASP A 154 -8.60 6.85 11.46
N MET A 155 -8.10 7.59 10.45
CA MET A 155 -8.76 7.71 9.15
C MET A 155 -8.96 6.35 8.48
N ALA A 156 -7.98 5.45 8.56
CA ALA A 156 -8.07 4.11 7.97
C ALA A 156 -9.12 3.22 8.64
N LYS A 157 -9.41 3.46 9.91
CA LYS A 157 -10.45 2.77 10.69
C LYS A 157 -11.82 3.43 10.58
N SER A 158 -11.86 4.68 10.12
CA SER A 158 -13.10 5.45 9.96
C SER A 158 -13.80 5.08 8.66
N ASP A 159 -15.14 5.14 8.66
CA ASP A 159 -15.95 4.93 7.45
C ASP A 159 -15.99 6.22 6.62
N LEU A 160 -14.86 6.58 6.02
CA LEU A 160 -14.74 7.73 5.13
C LEU A 160 -15.14 7.38 3.70
N ASP A 161 -15.71 8.36 3.01
CA ASP A 161 -16.03 8.27 1.58
C ASP A 161 -14.86 8.74 0.72
N LEU A 162 -14.13 9.76 1.19
CA LEU A 162 -12.98 10.34 0.51
C LEU A 162 -11.99 10.92 1.52
N VAL A 163 -10.70 10.87 1.19
CA VAL A 163 -9.66 11.61 1.90
C VAL A 163 -9.05 12.63 0.95
N LEU A 164 -9.03 13.89 1.36
CA LEU A 164 -8.30 14.97 0.69
C LEU A 164 -6.97 15.19 1.40
N HIS A 165 -5.89 15.18 0.64
CA HIS A 165 -4.57 15.59 1.13
C HIS A 165 -4.23 16.96 0.53
N LEU A 166 -4.11 17.98 1.39
CA LEU A 166 -3.98 19.37 0.97
C LEU A 166 -2.54 19.77 0.60
N GLY A 167 -1.63 18.83 0.56
CA GLY A 167 -0.22 19.05 0.23
C GLY A 167 0.73 18.74 1.38
N ASP A 168 2.02 18.97 1.13
CA ASP A 168 3.11 18.57 2.02
C ASP A 168 3.01 17.08 2.40
N TYR A 169 2.80 16.25 1.37
CA TYR A 169 2.64 14.80 1.52
C TYR A 169 3.92 14.14 2.00
N ILE A 170 5.07 14.67 1.56
CA ILE A 170 6.41 14.21 1.94
C ILE A 170 7.23 15.43 2.33
N TYR A 171 7.90 15.31 3.49
CA TYR A 171 9.00 16.19 3.87
C TYR A 171 10.29 15.38 3.85
N GLU A 172 11.25 15.79 3.01
CA GLU A 172 12.54 15.13 2.83
C GLU A 172 13.60 15.61 3.83
N TYR A 173 13.21 16.01 5.01
CA TYR A 173 14.14 16.45 6.04
C TYR A 173 14.79 15.27 6.76
N ALA A 174 16.08 15.44 7.06
CA ALA A 174 16.81 14.47 7.88
C ALA A 174 16.23 14.44 9.30
N ARG A 175 16.33 13.26 9.92
CA ARG A 175 15.96 13.08 11.35
C ARG A 175 16.72 14.11 12.21
N GLY A 176 16.02 14.76 13.13
CA GLY A 176 16.58 15.72 14.07
C GLY A 176 16.63 17.17 13.57
N ARG A 177 16.23 17.46 12.34
CA ARG A 177 16.19 18.85 11.85
C ARG A 177 15.07 19.69 12.49
N TYR A 178 13.97 19.04 12.83
CA TYR A 178 12.90 19.58 13.65
C TYR A 178 12.72 18.62 14.83
N VAL A 179 13.31 18.94 15.95
CA VAL A 179 13.28 18.08 17.13
C VAL A 179 11.88 18.10 17.73
N ASN A 180 11.19 16.97 17.66
CA ASN A 180 10.05 16.73 18.53
C ASN A 180 10.50 15.78 19.64
N PRO A 181 10.59 16.24 20.91
CA PRO A 181 11.03 15.41 22.03
C PRO A 181 10.14 14.19 22.31
N ILE A 182 8.99 14.08 21.65
CA ILE A 182 8.05 12.95 21.80
C ILE A 182 8.35 11.81 20.83
N ALA A 183 9.23 12.00 19.86
CA ALA A 183 9.51 11.04 18.79
C ALA A 183 10.79 10.20 18.99
N GLU A 184 11.42 10.26 20.17
CA GLU A 184 12.54 9.41 20.55
C GLU A 184 12.12 8.08 21.17
#